data_cd0a9f77941b693bd86b84ea6e435769
#
_entry.id   cd0a9f77941b693bd86b84ea6e435769
#
_cell.length_a   1.000
_cell.length_b   1.000
_cell.length_c   1.000
_cell.angle_alpha   90.00
_cell.angle_beta   90.00
_cell.angle_gamma   90.00
#
_symmetry.space_group_name_H-M   'P 1'
#
loop_
_entity.id
_entity.type
_entity.pdbx_description
1 polymer ?
#
loop_
_entity_poly.entity_id
_entity_poly.type
_entity_poly.pdbx_seq_one_letter_code
_entity_poly.pdbx_strand_id
1 'polypeptide(L)'
;MKEIVELREIIEASTQEIYSAWLNSQLHTQMTGGEANCSDKVGASFTAWNGYISGKNLELFENKKIVQSWRTSEFSQDDEDSILTIQLNEVKEGTELILTHKNIPKGQTQYKQGWIDHYFVPMKEFFN
;
A
#
# COMPACT_ATOMS: atom_id res chain seq x y z
N MET A 1 3.42 22.42 -5.13
CA MET A 1 3.33 21.29 -6.05
C MET A 1 3.45 20.00 -5.26
N LYS A 2 2.58 19.03 -5.52
CA LYS A 2 2.58 17.75 -4.82
C LYS A 2 3.52 16.77 -5.50
N GLU A 3 4.01 15.78 -4.73
CA GLU A 3 4.86 14.72 -5.27
C GLU A 3 4.01 13.56 -5.76
N ILE A 4 4.53 12.81 -6.74
CA ILE A 4 3.88 11.62 -7.30
C ILE A 4 4.91 10.50 -7.38
N VAL A 5 4.48 9.28 -7.03
CA VAL A 5 5.30 8.07 -7.16
C VAL A 5 4.55 7.07 -8.02
N GLU A 6 5.24 6.45 -8.97
CA GLU A 6 4.71 5.33 -9.75
C GLU A 6 5.75 4.22 -9.75
N LEU A 7 5.34 3.03 -9.36
CA LEU A 7 6.22 1.87 -9.29
C LEU A 7 5.50 0.64 -9.82
N ARG A 8 6.26 -0.29 -10.40
CA ARG A 8 5.75 -1.58 -10.86
C ARG A 8 6.64 -2.68 -10.33
N GLU A 9 6.01 -3.79 -9.97
CA GLU A 9 6.77 -4.95 -9.49
C GLU A 9 6.01 -6.23 -9.83
N ILE A 10 6.77 -7.30 -10.09
CA ILE A 10 6.19 -8.63 -10.28
C ILE A 10 6.33 -9.37 -8.95
N ILE A 11 5.20 -9.84 -8.43
CA ILE A 11 5.16 -10.60 -7.18
C ILE A 11 4.71 -12.01 -7.51
N GLU A 12 5.41 -13.01 -6.99
CA GLU A 12 5.11 -14.43 -7.25
C GLU A 12 3.98 -14.92 -6.34
N ALA A 13 2.80 -14.33 -6.53
CA ALA A 13 1.60 -14.66 -5.79
C ALA A 13 0.39 -14.29 -6.65
N SER A 14 -0.76 -14.89 -6.35
CA SER A 14 -1.98 -14.57 -7.07
C SER A 14 -2.49 -13.18 -6.66
N THR A 15 -3.33 -12.59 -7.50
CA THR A 15 -3.96 -11.31 -7.17
C THR A 15 -4.80 -11.45 -5.89
N GLN A 16 -5.44 -12.60 -5.69
CA GLN A 16 -6.23 -12.87 -4.49
C GLN A 16 -5.35 -12.88 -3.23
N GLU A 17 -4.21 -13.53 -3.29
CA GLU A 17 -3.29 -13.61 -2.15
C GLU A 17 -2.80 -12.23 -1.74
N ILE A 18 -2.41 -11.42 -2.72
CA ILE A 18 -1.89 -10.08 -2.45
C ILE A 18 -3.00 -9.16 -1.93
N TYR A 19 -4.16 -9.19 -2.57
CA TYR A 19 -5.31 -8.38 -2.15
C TYR A 19 -5.71 -8.70 -0.71
N SER A 20 -5.82 -10.00 -0.40
CA SER A 20 -6.19 -10.44 0.95
C SER A 20 -5.14 -10.05 1.99
N ALA A 21 -3.86 -10.22 1.66
CA ALA A 21 -2.80 -9.88 2.60
C ALA A 21 -2.73 -8.37 2.87
N TRP A 22 -2.99 -7.56 1.86
CA TRP A 22 -2.96 -6.10 2.04
C TRP A 22 -4.05 -5.63 3.00
N LEU A 23 -5.22 -6.25 2.96
CA LEU A 23 -6.39 -5.81 3.71
C LEU A 23 -6.67 -6.61 4.98
N ASN A 24 -5.81 -7.55 5.34
CA ASN A 24 -5.94 -8.36 6.55
C ASN A 24 -4.86 -7.96 7.55
N SER A 25 -5.25 -7.63 8.77
CA SER A 25 -4.33 -7.14 9.80
C SER A 25 -3.16 -8.09 10.06
N GLN A 26 -3.47 -9.35 10.26
CA GLN A 26 -2.44 -10.35 10.58
C GLN A 26 -1.50 -10.60 9.41
N LEU A 27 -2.06 -10.75 8.21
CA LEU A 27 -1.25 -11.02 7.02
C LEU A 27 -0.42 -9.81 6.61
N HIS A 28 -0.98 -8.60 6.70
CA HIS A 28 -0.23 -7.38 6.40
C HIS A 28 0.95 -7.23 7.36
N THR A 29 0.71 -7.47 8.64
CA THR A 29 1.77 -7.44 9.67
C THR A 29 2.87 -8.44 9.35
N GLN A 30 2.50 -9.69 9.00
CA GLN A 30 3.47 -10.72 8.67
C GLN A 30 4.22 -10.41 7.38
N MET A 31 3.51 -9.86 6.41
CA MET A 31 4.09 -9.54 5.10
C MET A 31 5.17 -8.47 5.18
N THR A 32 4.97 -7.45 6.00
CA THR A 32 5.90 -6.32 6.09
C THR A 32 6.83 -6.37 7.29
N GLY A 33 6.41 -7.02 8.36
CA GLY A 33 7.15 -7.01 9.62
C GLY A 33 6.78 -5.86 10.55
N GLY A 34 5.90 -4.95 10.11
CA GLY A 34 5.42 -3.83 10.92
C GLY A 34 3.95 -4.01 11.27
N GLU A 35 3.57 -3.69 12.50
CA GLU A 35 2.20 -3.88 12.95
C GLU A 35 1.20 -3.10 12.10
N ALA A 36 0.15 -3.77 11.66
CA ALA A 36 -0.90 -3.19 10.85
C ALA A 36 -2.28 -3.56 11.40
N ASN A 37 -3.22 -2.64 11.26
CA ASN A 37 -4.63 -2.85 11.51
C ASN A 37 -5.38 -2.48 10.24
N CYS A 38 -5.99 -3.45 9.61
CA CYS A 38 -6.61 -3.29 8.30
C CYS A 38 -7.99 -3.92 8.27
N SER A 39 -8.76 -3.57 7.25
CA SER A 39 -10.07 -4.14 7.02
C SER A 39 -10.32 -4.20 5.51
N ASP A 40 -11.18 -5.12 5.09
CA ASP A 40 -11.58 -5.25 3.69
C ASP A 40 -12.90 -4.52 3.40
N LYS A 41 -13.21 -3.50 4.19
CA LYS A 41 -14.45 -2.73 4.04
C LYS A 41 -14.16 -1.30 3.58
N VAL A 42 -14.94 -0.83 2.61
CA VAL A 42 -14.88 0.55 2.16
C VAL A 42 -15.26 1.48 3.32
N GLY A 43 -14.50 2.55 3.50
CA GLY A 43 -14.71 3.52 4.58
C GLY A 43 -14.01 3.18 5.88
N ALA A 44 -13.49 1.96 6.00
CA ALA A 44 -12.78 1.56 7.23
C ALA A 44 -11.41 2.21 7.30
N SER A 45 -10.99 2.59 8.49
CA SER A 45 -9.66 3.15 8.73
C SER A 45 -8.64 2.03 8.82
N PHE A 46 -7.40 2.35 8.48
CA PHE A 46 -6.28 1.42 8.64
C PHE A 46 -5.06 2.13 9.21
N THR A 47 -4.17 1.34 9.81
CA THR A 47 -2.83 1.78 10.19
C THR A 47 -1.83 0.73 9.74
N ALA A 48 -0.58 1.14 9.54
CA ALA A 48 0.51 0.23 9.20
C ALA A 48 1.81 0.77 9.80
N TRP A 49 2.81 -0.10 9.87
CA TRP A 49 4.11 0.24 10.43
C TRP A 49 3.99 0.91 11.80
N ASN A 50 3.26 0.22 12.70
CA ASN A 50 3.11 0.64 14.10
C ASN A 50 2.45 2.02 14.25
N GLY A 51 1.56 2.37 13.32
CA GLY A 51 0.83 3.64 13.37
C GLY A 51 1.52 4.78 12.65
N TYR A 52 2.73 4.57 12.12
CA TYR A 52 3.41 5.58 11.31
C TYR A 52 2.57 5.95 10.08
N ILE A 53 1.92 4.96 9.45
CA ILE A 53 1.05 5.12 8.30
C ILE A 53 -0.41 4.99 8.76
N SER A 54 -1.28 5.85 8.24
CA SER A 54 -2.72 5.77 8.52
C SER A 54 -3.52 6.23 7.31
N GLY A 55 -4.79 5.83 7.26
CA GLY A 55 -5.69 6.23 6.18
C GLY A 55 -7.01 5.49 6.24
N LYS A 56 -7.72 5.50 5.12
CA LYS A 56 -9.02 4.83 4.95
C LYS A 56 -9.09 4.15 3.60
N ASN A 57 -9.86 3.06 3.54
CA ASN A 57 -10.18 2.45 2.26
C ASN A 57 -11.21 3.31 1.54
N LEU A 58 -10.86 3.83 0.38
CA LEU A 58 -11.75 4.68 -0.42
C LEU A 58 -12.54 3.86 -1.44
N GLU A 59 -11.85 2.94 -2.14
CA GLU A 59 -12.47 2.07 -3.13
C GLU A 59 -11.79 0.71 -3.07
N LEU A 60 -12.57 -0.35 -3.18
CA LEU A 60 -12.04 -1.71 -3.20
C LEU A 60 -12.70 -2.48 -4.33
N PHE A 61 -11.86 -3.02 -5.23
CA PHE A 61 -12.30 -3.90 -6.31
C PHE A 61 -11.61 -5.25 -6.07
N GLU A 62 -12.38 -6.22 -5.61
CA GLU A 62 -11.85 -7.50 -5.13
C GLU A 62 -10.83 -8.11 -6.09
N ASN A 63 -9.65 -8.41 -5.58
CA ASN A 63 -8.54 -9.01 -6.30
C ASN A 63 -8.01 -8.19 -7.49
N LYS A 64 -8.41 -6.92 -7.61
CA LYS A 64 -8.03 -6.08 -8.75
C LYS A 64 -7.43 -4.75 -8.36
N LYS A 65 -8.00 -4.08 -7.35
CA LYS A 65 -7.57 -2.71 -7.08
C LYS A 65 -7.93 -2.28 -5.67
N ILE A 66 -7.00 -1.57 -5.03
CA ILE A 66 -7.21 -0.97 -3.70
C ILE A 66 -6.89 0.51 -3.85
N VAL A 67 -7.81 1.39 -3.42
CA VAL A 67 -7.58 2.83 -3.36
C VAL A 67 -7.74 3.27 -1.91
N GLN A 68 -6.72 3.92 -1.37
CA GLN A 68 -6.71 4.34 0.03
C GLN A 68 -6.29 5.80 0.14
N SER A 69 -6.89 6.53 1.09
CA SER A 69 -6.25 7.75 1.57
C SER A 69 -5.07 7.32 2.43
N TRP A 70 -4.01 8.14 2.49
CA TRP A 70 -2.77 7.68 3.08
C TRP A 70 -1.97 8.87 3.61
N ARG A 71 -1.43 8.72 4.80
CA ARG A 71 -0.54 9.73 5.38
C ARG A 71 0.39 9.09 6.38
N THR A 72 1.47 9.77 6.70
CA THR A 72 2.36 9.35 7.78
C THR A 72 2.38 10.41 8.87
N SER A 73 3.03 10.07 9.98
CA SER A 73 3.22 11.02 11.07
C SER A 73 4.10 12.22 10.65
N GLU A 74 4.72 12.17 9.47
CA GLU A 74 5.52 13.28 8.95
C GLU A 74 4.70 14.30 8.15
N PHE A 75 3.44 13.99 7.85
CA PHE A 75 2.54 14.98 7.24
C PHE A 75 2.18 16.02 8.30
N SER A 76 2.07 17.28 7.88
CA SER A 76 1.60 18.30 8.81
C SER A 76 0.08 18.16 8.97
N GLN A 77 -0.46 18.72 10.05
CA GLN A 77 -1.88 18.69 10.32
C GLN A 77 -2.69 19.34 9.20
N ASP A 78 -2.09 20.34 8.54
CA ASP A 78 -2.75 21.05 7.45
C ASP A 78 -2.63 20.36 6.09
N ASP A 79 -1.78 19.33 5.99
CA ASP A 79 -1.64 18.59 4.73
C ASP A 79 -2.86 17.71 4.49
N GLU A 80 -3.35 17.73 3.26
CA GLU A 80 -4.36 16.77 2.82
C GLU A 80 -3.77 15.38 2.80
N ASP A 81 -4.62 14.36 2.93
CA ASP A 81 -4.17 12.98 2.75
C ASP A 81 -3.70 12.79 1.31
N SER A 82 -2.68 11.96 1.14
CA SER A 82 -2.29 11.50 -0.18
C SER A 82 -3.22 10.36 -0.60
N ILE A 83 -3.12 9.95 -1.86
CA ILE A 83 -3.95 8.89 -2.42
C ILE A 83 -3.05 7.78 -2.93
N LEU A 84 -3.27 6.58 -2.40
CA LEU A 84 -2.54 5.38 -2.80
C LEU A 84 -3.46 4.49 -3.62
N THR A 85 -2.98 4.07 -4.78
CA THR A 85 -3.70 3.11 -5.62
C THR A 85 -2.79 1.91 -5.87
N ILE A 86 -3.29 0.73 -5.53
CA ILE A 86 -2.63 -0.54 -5.81
C ILE A 86 -3.48 -1.26 -6.85
N GLN A 87 -2.92 -1.48 -8.03
CA GLN A 87 -3.58 -2.21 -9.09
C GLN A 87 -2.92 -3.56 -9.28
N LEU A 88 -3.70 -4.62 -9.38
CA LEU A 88 -3.22 -6.00 -9.45
C LEU A 88 -3.66 -6.61 -10.78
N ASN A 89 -2.68 -6.99 -11.60
CA ASN A 89 -2.93 -7.60 -12.89
C ASN A 89 -2.32 -9.00 -12.91
N GLU A 90 -3.13 -9.99 -13.26
CA GLU A 90 -2.65 -11.37 -13.37
C GLU A 90 -1.68 -11.48 -14.55
N VAL A 91 -0.50 -12.05 -14.29
CA VAL A 91 0.50 -12.30 -15.33
C VAL A 91 1.01 -13.72 -15.16
N LYS A 92 1.81 -14.18 -16.11
CA LYS A 92 2.33 -15.55 -16.10
C LYS A 92 3.12 -15.86 -14.84
N GLU A 93 3.91 -14.91 -14.36
CA GLU A 93 4.79 -15.09 -13.20
C GLU A 93 4.06 -14.86 -11.85
N GLY A 94 2.79 -14.49 -11.88
CA GLY A 94 2.02 -14.21 -10.68
C GLY A 94 1.18 -12.96 -10.85
N THR A 95 1.61 -11.86 -10.27
CA THR A 95 0.89 -10.59 -10.32
C THR A 95 1.84 -9.44 -10.68
N GLU A 96 1.42 -8.63 -11.63
CA GLU A 96 2.05 -7.32 -11.83
C GLU A 96 1.33 -6.34 -10.92
N LEU A 97 2.05 -5.83 -9.93
CA LEU A 97 1.52 -4.84 -8.99
C LEU A 97 1.95 -3.46 -9.46
N ILE A 98 0.98 -2.58 -9.70
CA ILE A 98 1.23 -1.21 -10.09
C ILE A 98 0.83 -0.32 -8.92
N LEU A 99 1.79 0.39 -8.37
CA LEU A 99 1.58 1.30 -7.26
C LEU A 99 1.63 2.73 -7.76
N THR A 100 0.57 3.49 -7.53
CA THR A 100 0.53 4.92 -7.83
C THR A 100 0.21 5.66 -6.54
N HIS A 101 1.05 6.63 -6.17
CA HIS A 101 0.90 7.36 -4.92
C HIS A 101 0.95 8.84 -5.25
N LYS A 102 -0.17 9.52 -5.13
CA LYS A 102 -0.35 10.92 -5.56
C LYS A 102 -0.70 11.82 -4.39
N ASN A 103 -0.60 13.12 -4.62
CA ASN A 103 -0.97 14.15 -3.66
C ASN A 103 -0.12 14.09 -2.39
N ILE A 104 1.15 13.71 -2.55
CA ILE A 104 2.12 13.67 -1.45
C ILE A 104 2.60 15.11 -1.20
N PRO A 105 2.75 15.55 0.07
CA PRO A 105 3.23 16.89 0.35
C PRO A 105 4.56 17.20 -0.34
N LYS A 106 4.66 18.41 -0.87
CA LYS A 106 5.87 18.87 -1.57
C LYS A 106 7.10 18.67 -0.68
N GLY A 107 8.15 18.12 -1.25
CA GLY A 107 9.42 17.93 -0.55
C GLY A 107 9.53 16.61 0.20
N GLN A 108 8.42 15.88 0.38
CA GLN A 108 8.48 14.57 1.02
C GLN A 108 8.75 13.53 -0.06
N THR A 109 10.02 13.33 -0.39
CA THR A 109 10.45 12.48 -1.51
C THR A 109 10.90 11.08 -1.07
N GLN A 110 10.83 10.78 0.24
CA GLN A 110 11.33 9.53 0.80
C GLN A 110 10.45 8.31 0.51
N TYR A 111 9.21 8.51 0.08
CA TYR A 111 8.24 7.41 -0.01
C TYR A 111 8.52 6.44 -1.16
N LYS A 112 9.11 6.90 -2.26
CA LYS A 112 9.45 6.00 -3.37
C LYS A 112 10.38 4.88 -2.89
N GLN A 113 11.46 5.24 -2.21
CA GLN A 113 12.40 4.24 -1.68
C GLN A 113 11.75 3.46 -0.54
N GLY A 114 10.91 4.12 0.25
CA GLY A 114 10.16 3.46 1.31
C GLY A 114 9.27 2.34 0.80
N TRP A 115 8.56 2.55 -0.32
CA TRP A 115 7.73 1.51 -0.91
C TRP A 115 8.57 0.31 -1.35
N ILE A 116 9.76 0.56 -1.91
CA ILE A 116 10.65 -0.52 -2.33
C ILE A 116 11.17 -1.28 -1.11
N ASP A 117 11.74 -0.58 -0.14
CA ASP A 117 12.42 -1.20 1.00
C ASP A 117 11.47 -1.86 2.00
N HIS A 118 10.32 -1.25 2.22
CA HIS A 118 9.41 -1.66 3.31
C HIS A 118 8.18 -2.40 2.82
N TYR A 119 7.95 -2.47 1.51
CA TYR A 119 6.83 -3.24 0.94
C TYR A 119 7.29 -4.23 -0.12
N PHE A 120 7.91 -3.77 -1.20
CA PHE A 120 8.24 -4.68 -2.31
C PHE A 120 9.26 -5.75 -1.92
N VAL A 121 10.33 -5.36 -1.24
CA VAL A 121 11.35 -6.33 -0.81
C VAL A 121 10.74 -7.36 0.14
N PRO A 122 10.08 -6.96 1.25
CA PRO A 122 9.47 -7.95 2.15
C PRO A 122 8.35 -8.75 1.50
N MET A 123 7.57 -8.16 0.58
CA MET A 123 6.51 -8.89 -0.11
C MET A 123 7.09 -10.02 -0.96
N LYS A 124 8.17 -9.74 -1.69
CA LYS A 124 8.82 -10.77 -2.51
C LYS A 124 9.31 -11.93 -1.66
N GLU A 125 9.83 -11.65 -0.47
CA GLU A 125 10.27 -12.69 0.45
C GLU A 125 9.09 -13.47 1.03
N PHE A 126 8.04 -12.77 1.39
CA PHE A 126 6.86 -13.37 2.01
C PHE A 126 6.12 -14.32 1.06
N PHE A 127 5.99 -13.93 -0.20
CA PHE A 127 5.26 -14.70 -1.21
C PHE A 127 6.15 -15.63 -2.05
N ASN A 128 7.41 -15.67 -1.75
CA ASN A 128 8.35 -16.52 -2.49
C ASN A 128 8.17 -18.00 -2.17
#